data_76798a6d3ff4578fa5e1fa8f15d08241
#
_entry.id   76798a6d3ff4578fa5e1fa8f15d08241
#
_cell.length_a   1.000
_cell.length_b   1.000
_cell.length_c   1.000
_cell.angle_alpha   90.00
_cell.angle_beta   90.00
_cell.angle_gamma   90.00
#
_symmetry.space_group_name_H-M   'P 1'
#
loop_
_entity.id
_entity.type
_entity.pdbx_description
1 polymer ?
#
loop_
_entity_poly.entity_id
_entity_poly.type
_entity_poly.pdbx_seq_one_letter_code
_entity_poly.pdbx_strand_id
1 'polypeptide(L)'
;GSSDMKWDQNYALTSDEKGNAYLYGNFVTNSRVDVKYGEAPLATHKFSQATVNAKSYALDATVVSLTDEGITYDQIVEDVKKELDAGKTYINIILAPDVDEETLEAIHIGLLEGEAKDWSINLTLIGCKKIPSRGFLHFDMLKSIVLPDVTEIGENAFSDCPGLQKVVLGNLTKVYGKGRENGIFDGCETRFIDLVLSKDQKVMNDGEAEGRYCWTADIITDYDLSNEHVSKKFLGYEFKSITCRYKFE
;
A
#
# COMPACT_ATOMS: atom_id res chain seq x y z
N GLY A 1 8.99 17.68 -34.45
CA GLY A 1 9.16 17.35 -33.06
C GLY A 1 7.88 17.69 -32.30
N SER A 2 7.05 16.71 -31.95
CA SER A 2 5.91 16.95 -31.04
C SER A 2 6.46 17.10 -29.63
N SER A 3 6.30 18.29 -29.07
CA SER A 3 6.52 18.47 -27.64
C SER A 3 5.37 17.73 -26.92
N ASP A 4 5.68 16.61 -26.30
CA ASP A 4 4.79 15.96 -25.34
C ASP A 4 4.61 16.92 -24.15
N MET A 5 3.60 17.77 -24.21
CA MET A 5 3.19 18.56 -23.05
C MET A 5 2.54 17.59 -22.07
N LYS A 6 3.29 17.19 -21.06
CA LYS A 6 2.73 16.54 -19.87
C LYS A 6 2.02 17.61 -19.05
N TRP A 7 0.70 17.56 -19.05
CA TRP A 7 -0.11 18.36 -18.16
C TRP A 7 -0.31 17.56 -16.87
N ASP A 8 0.51 17.80 -15.87
CA ASP A 8 0.27 17.34 -14.52
C ASP A 8 -0.55 18.41 -13.80
N GLN A 9 -1.84 18.15 -13.63
CA GLN A 9 -2.72 19.01 -12.83
C GLN A 9 -3.14 18.24 -11.59
N ASN A 10 -2.96 18.85 -10.44
CA ASN A 10 -3.41 18.33 -9.15
C ASN A 10 -4.70 19.03 -8.75
N TYR A 11 -5.74 18.26 -8.45
CA TYR A 11 -7.01 18.75 -7.93
C TYR A 11 -7.23 18.16 -6.54
N ALA A 12 -7.53 19.05 -5.58
CA ALA A 12 -8.06 18.60 -4.30
C ALA A 12 -9.55 18.30 -4.46
N LEU A 13 -9.95 17.09 -4.11
CA LEU A 13 -11.35 16.66 -4.13
C LEU A 13 -11.82 16.46 -2.69
N THR A 14 -13.05 16.90 -2.41
CA THR A 14 -13.71 16.61 -1.14
C THR A 14 -14.86 15.65 -1.42
N SER A 15 -14.98 14.61 -0.61
CA SER A 15 -16.12 13.70 -0.72
C SER A 15 -17.41 14.35 -0.21
N ASP A 16 -18.52 13.93 -0.79
CA ASP A 16 -19.86 14.25 -0.29
C ASP A 16 -20.19 13.39 0.96
N GLU A 17 -21.40 13.57 1.53
CA GLU A 17 -21.87 12.82 2.69
C GLU A 17 -21.97 11.29 2.47
N LYS A 18 -21.90 10.86 1.20
CA LYS A 18 -21.92 9.44 0.80
C LYS A 18 -20.51 8.90 0.49
N GLY A 19 -19.48 9.73 0.72
CA GLY A 19 -18.10 9.35 0.43
C GLY A 19 -17.70 9.46 -1.05
N ASN A 20 -18.53 10.05 -1.93
CA ASN A 20 -18.20 10.20 -3.34
C ASN A 20 -17.47 11.52 -3.59
N ALA A 21 -16.41 11.47 -4.37
CA ALA A 21 -15.72 12.65 -4.90
C ALA A 21 -15.76 12.63 -6.43
N TYR A 22 -15.93 13.80 -7.04
CA TYR A 22 -16.14 13.91 -8.48
C TYR A 22 -15.08 14.80 -9.12
N LEU A 23 -14.45 14.30 -10.17
CA LEU A 23 -13.58 15.05 -11.04
C LEU A 23 -14.24 15.21 -12.41
N TYR A 24 -14.43 16.44 -12.85
CA TYR A 24 -14.99 16.76 -14.15
C TYR A 24 -13.91 17.22 -15.11
N GLY A 25 -13.89 16.67 -16.32
CA GLY A 25 -12.93 17.05 -17.34
C GLY A 25 -13.10 16.29 -18.66
N ASN A 26 -12.43 16.75 -19.68
CA ASN A 26 -12.29 16.02 -20.95
C ASN A 26 -10.96 15.29 -20.96
N PHE A 27 -11.00 13.97 -21.04
CA PHE A 27 -9.81 13.13 -21.03
C PHE A 27 -9.55 12.60 -22.45
N VAL A 28 -8.35 12.81 -22.94
CA VAL A 28 -7.91 12.26 -24.24
C VAL A 28 -7.49 10.80 -24.09
N THR A 29 -7.41 10.09 -25.20
CA THR A 29 -6.93 8.71 -25.24
C THR A 29 -5.58 8.58 -24.54
N ASN A 30 -5.42 7.57 -23.72
CA ASN A 30 -4.26 7.31 -22.85
C ASN A 30 -4.05 8.34 -21.70
N SER A 31 -4.97 9.26 -21.47
CA SER A 31 -4.96 10.03 -20.22
C SER A 31 -5.01 9.10 -19.02
N ARG A 32 -4.33 9.49 -17.96
CA ARG A 32 -4.29 8.76 -16.70
C ARG A 32 -4.76 9.68 -15.59
N VAL A 33 -5.61 9.18 -14.73
CA VAL A 33 -6.02 9.83 -13.48
C VAL A 33 -5.51 8.98 -12.32
N ASP A 34 -4.68 9.56 -11.48
CA ASP A 34 -4.23 8.97 -10.23
C ASP A 34 -4.97 9.64 -9.08
N VAL A 35 -5.67 8.84 -8.30
CA VAL A 35 -6.32 9.29 -7.06
C VAL A 35 -5.37 9.00 -5.91
N LYS A 36 -5.15 10.00 -5.05
CA LYS A 36 -4.24 9.89 -3.91
C LYS A 36 -4.90 10.45 -2.66
N TYR A 37 -4.44 9.95 -1.52
CA TYR A 37 -4.64 10.56 -0.21
C TYR A 37 -3.27 11.04 0.30
N GLY A 38 -3.05 12.36 0.37
CA GLY A 38 -1.69 12.87 0.48
C GLY A 38 -0.83 12.36 -0.68
N GLU A 39 0.27 11.69 -0.39
CA GLU A 39 1.13 11.04 -1.39
C GLU A 39 0.80 9.56 -1.64
N ALA A 40 -0.08 8.95 -0.81
CA ALA A 40 -0.46 7.56 -0.94
C ALA A 40 -1.35 7.34 -2.17
N PRO A 41 -0.97 6.48 -3.13
CA PRO A 41 -1.79 6.18 -4.29
C PRO A 41 -2.98 5.29 -3.90
N LEU A 42 -4.21 5.78 -4.04
CA LEU A 42 -5.43 5.03 -3.76
C LEU A 42 -5.91 4.23 -4.98
N ALA A 43 -5.88 4.83 -6.16
CA ALA A 43 -6.32 4.19 -7.39
C ALA A 43 -5.70 4.87 -8.62
N THR A 44 -5.72 4.15 -9.73
CA THR A 44 -5.32 4.66 -11.05
C THR A 44 -6.35 4.26 -12.10
N HIS A 45 -6.77 5.20 -12.94
CA HIS A 45 -7.58 4.90 -14.12
C HIS A 45 -6.90 5.44 -15.38
N LYS A 46 -6.79 4.57 -16.38
CA LYS A 46 -6.28 4.93 -17.72
C LYS A 46 -7.41 4.87 -18.73
N PHE A 47 -7.65 5.97 -19.41
CA PHE A 47 -8.67 6.04 -20.45
C PHE A 47 -8.15 5.42 -21.75
N SER A 48 -8.81 4.38 -22.24
CA SER A 48 -8.49 3.75 -23.53
C SER A 48 -8.99 4.56 -24.73
N GLN A 49 -9.97 5.43 -24.51
CA GLN A 49 -10.57 6.29 -25.54
C GLN A 49 -10.79 7.70 -24.98
N ALA A 50 -10.79 8.69 -25.87
CA ALA A 50 -11.12 10.06 -25.50
C ALA A 50 -12.57 10.15 -24.98
N THR A 51 -12.77 10.92 -23.91
CA THR A 51 -14.12 11.21 -23.38
C THR A 51 -14.66 12.45 -24.10
N VAL A 52 -15.65 12.26 -24.97
CA VAL A 52 -16.20 13.36 -25.78
C VAL A 52 -17.50 13.92 -25.17
N ASN A 53 -18.17 13.18 -24.30
CA ASN A 53 -19.41 13.58 -23.62
C ASN A 53 -19.37 13.20 -22.14
N ALA A 54 -20.13 13.89 -21.34
CA ALA A 54 -20.25 13.65 -19.90
C ALA A 54 -20.63 12.21 -19.58
N LYS A 55 -19.64 11.36 -19.35
CA LYS A 55 -19.81 10.01 -18.83
C LYS A 55 -19.20 9.94 -17.45
N SER A 56 -19.88 9.29 -16.53
CA SER A 56 -19.33 8.92 -15.24
C SER A 56 -18.49 7.65 -15.41
N TYR A 57 -17.30 7.67 -14.83
CA TYR A 57 -16.46 6.49 -14.67
C TYR A 57 -16.32 6.24 -13.17
N ALA A 58 -16.76 5.08 -12.71
CA ALA A 58 -16.48 4.63 -11.35
C ALA A 58 -15.09 3.95 -11.35
N LEU A 59 -14.25 4.30 -10.39
CA LEU A 59 -13.05 3.55 -10.10
C LEU A 59 -13.44 2.28 -9.31
N ASP A 60 -12.72 1.17 -9.55
CA ASP A 60 -12.82 -0.04 -8.74
C ASP A 60 -12.13 0.17 -7.38
N ALA A 61 -12.44 1.28 -6.72
CA ALA A 61 -11.82 1.71 -5.48
C ALA A 61 -12.86 2.08 -4.45
N THR A 62 -12.53 1.85 -3.20
CA THR A 62 -13.33 2.25 -2.03
C THR A 62 -12.47 2.88 -0.96
N VAL A 63 -13.09 3.60 -0.05
CA VAL A 63 -12.48 4.06 1.19
C VAL A 63 -13.37 3.62 2.35
N VAL A 64 -12.80 2.77 3.22
CA VAL A 64 -13.44 2.31 4.46
C VAL A 64 -12.81 3.07 5.61
N SER A 65 -13.63 3.75 6.42
CA SER A 65 -13.14 4.45 7.62
C SER A 65 -13.41 3.59 8.85
N LEU A 66 -12.35 3.23 9.55
CA LEU A 66 -12.38 2.48 10.82
C LEU A 66 -11.83 3.36 11.96
N THR A 67 -12.24 4.63 11.99
CA THR A 67 -11.78 5.62 12.98
C THR A 67 -12.77 5.82 14.13
N ASP A 68 -13.98 5.29 14.02
CA ASP A 68 -15.02 5.48 15.01
C ASP A 68 -14.77 4.59 16.23
N GLU A 69 -14.99 5.12 17.43
CA GLU A 69 -14.90 4.34 18.66
C GLU A 69 -15.99 3.28 18.75
N GLY A 70 -15.62 2.06 19.15
CA GLY A 70 -16.57 0.97 19.39
C GLY A 70 -16.97 0.16 18.16
N ILE A 71 -16.30 0.30 17.02
CA ILE A 71 -16.45 -0.64 15.90
C ILE A 71 -16.04 -2.03 16.38
N THR A 72 -16.91 -3.02 16.17
CA THR A 72 -16.63 -4.39 16.57
C THR A 72 -15.83 -5.14 15.50
N TYR A 73 -15.15 -6.23 15.92
CA TYR A 73 -14.46 -7.15 15.02
C TYR A 73 -15.35 -7.60 13.84
N ASP A 74 -16.55 -8.12 14.15
CA ASP A 74 -17.49 -8.61 13.14
C ASP A 74 -17.92 -7.50 12.17
N GLN A 75 -18.10 -6.27 12.67
CA GLN A 75 -18.43 -5.12 11.80
C GLN A 75 -17.30 -4.80 10.83
N ILE A 76 -16.05 -4.86 11.28
CA ILE A 76 -14.88 -4.64 10.43
C ILE A 76 -14.81 -5.70 9.32
N VAL A 77 -14.98 -6.97 9.69
CA VAL A 77 -15.02 -8.10 8.74
C VAL A 77 -16.07 -7.87 7.66
N GLU A 78 -17.31 -7.57 8.07
CA GLU A 78 -18.41 -7.35 7.14
C GLU A 78 -18.23 -6.11 6.25
N ASP A 79 -17.73 -4.99 6.79
CA ASP A 79 -17.51 -3.77 6.04
C ASP A 79 -16.44 -3.95 4.95
N VAL A 80 -15.35 -4.65 5.26
CA VAL A 80 -14.27 -4.94 4.31
C VAL A 80 -14.74 -5.95 3.27
N LYS A 81 -15.37 -7.05 3.70
CA LYS A 81 -15.94 -8.10 2.83
C LYS A 81 -16.91 -7.51 1.80
N LYS A 82 -17.83 -6.67 2.24
CA LYS A 82 -18.83 -6.02 1.40
C LYS A 82 -18.23 -5.25 0.22
N GLU A 83 -17.08 -4.59 0.42
CA GLU A 83 -16.43 -3.84 -0.65
C GLU A 83 -15.84 -4.77 -1.71
N LEU A 84 -15.27 -5.92 -1.30
CA LEU A 84 -14.79 -6.94 -2.24
C LEU A 84 -15.95 -7.56 -3.03
N ASP A 85 -17.05 -7.92 -2.34
CA ASP A 85 -18.25 -8.49 -2.95
C ASP A 85 -18.91 -7.50 -3.96
N ALA A 86 -18.70 -6.18 -3.73
CA ALA A 86 -19.07 -5.13 -4.68
C ALA A 86 -18.12 -4.98 -5.88
N GLY A 87 -17.12 -5.86 -6.00
CA GLY A 87 -16.15 -5.88 -7.10
C GLY A 87 -15.07 -4.82 -7.03
N LYS A 88 -14.80 -4.24 -5.83
CA LYS A 88 -13.70 -3.31 -5.64
C LYS A 88 -12.38 -4.04 -5.62
N THR A 89 -11.37 -3.50 -6.30
CA THR A 89 -10.01 -4.06 -6.35
C THR A 89 -9.00 -3.19 -5.63
N TYR A 90 -9.33 -1.93 -5.35
CA TYR A 90 -8.54 -1.00 -4.53
C TYR A 90 -9.29 -0.74 -3.21
N ILE A 91 -8.83 -1.38 -2.16
CA ILE A 91 -9.40 -1.29 -0.82
C ILE A 91 -8.51 -0.36 0.00
N ASN A 92 -9.02 0.83 0.31
CA ASN A 92 -8.30 1.85 1.07
C ASN A 92 -8.96 1.98 2.42
N ILE A 93 -8.22 1.73 3.48
CA ILE A 93 -8.72 1.72 4.86
C ILE A 93 -8.04 2.82 5.65
N ILE A 94 -8.83 3.69 6.27
CA ILE A 94 -8.37 4.71 7.20
C ILE A 94 -8.55 4.19 8.61
N LEU A 95 -7.47 4.12 9.36
CA LEU A 95 -7.41 3.56 10.70
C LEU A 95 -7.23 4.65 11.74
N ALA A 96 -7.71 4.39 12.96
CA ALA A 96 -7.36 5.18 14.12
C ALA A 96 -5.84 5.08 14.40
N PRO A 97 -5.21 6.10 15.03
CA PRO A 97 -3.76 6.11 15.24
C PRO A 97 -3.22 4.94 16.07
N ASP A 98 -4.02 4.43 16.99
CA ASP A 98 -3.65 3.38 17.95
C ASP A 98 -4.38 2.06 17.64
N VAL A 99 -4.48 1.70 16.38
CA VAL A 99 -5.11 0.46 15.93
C VAL A 99 -4.38 -0.75 16.54
N ASP A 100 -5.14 -1.68 17.07
CA ASP A 100 -4.64 -2.91 17.68
C ASP A 100 -4.48 -4.07 16.65
N GLU A 101 -3.89 -5.17 17.10
CA GLU A 101 -3.70 -6.36 16.26
C GLU A 101 -5.02 -7.02 15.89
N GLU A 102 -6.04 -6.96 16.76
CA GLU A 102 -7.37 -7.53 16.52
C GLU A 102 -8.07 -6.82 15.36
N THR A 103 -7.96 -5.50 15.27
CA THR A 103 -8.47 -4.72 14.12
C THR A 103 -7.81 -5.14 12.80
N LEU A 104 -6.48 -5.33 12.80
CA LEU A 104 -5.76 -5.77 11.60
C LEU A 104 -6.10 -7.21 11.22
N GLU A 105 -6.34 -8.09 12.19
CA GLU A 105 -6.84 -9.44 11.96
C GLU A 105 -8.24 -9.42 11.36
N ALA A 106 -9.15 -8.60 11.88
CA ALA A 106 -10.50 -8.45 11.33
C ALA A 106 -10.48 -7.96 9.86
N ILE A 107 -9.61 -7.00 9.53
CA ILE A 107 -9.39 -6.55 8.16
C ILE A 107 -8.92 -7.72 7.29
N HIS A 108 -7.93 -8.47 7.75
CA HIS A 108 -7.39 -9.61 6.99
C HIS A 108 -8.47 -10.68 6.76
N ILE A 109 -9.26 -11.01 7.76
CA ILE A 109 -10.38 -11.97 7.62
C ILE A 109 -11.43 -11.44 6.63
N GLY A 110 -11.81 -10.17 6.70
CA GLY A 110 -12.74 -9.57 5.74
C GLY A 110 -12.23 -9.63 4.29
N LEU A 111 -10.92 -9.43 4.11
CA LEU A 111 -10.26 -9.57 2.80
C LEU A 111 -10.24 -11.02 2.30
N LEU A 112 -10.10 -12.02 3.18
CA LEU A 112 -10.10 -13.43 2.85
C LEU A 112 -11.51 -13.96 2.53
N GLU A 113 -12.51 -13.51 3.25
CA GLU A 113 -13.90 -13.96 3.12
C GLU A 113 -14.64 -13.28 1.96
N GLY A 114 -14.16 -12.15 1.49
CA GLY A 114 -14.76 -11.43 0.36
C GLY A 114 -14.43 -12.06 -0.99
N GLU A 115 -15.29 -11.84 -1.97
CA GLU A 115 -15.10 -12.31 -3.35
C GLU A 115 -14.22 -11.33 -4.14
N ALA A 116 -12.91 -11.48 -4.02
CA ALA A 116 -11.96 -10.62 -4.72
C ALA A 116 -12.05 -10.81 -6.24
N LYS A 117 -12.40 -9.73 -6.95
CA LYS A 117 -12.46 -9.70 -8.41
C LYS A 117 -11.07 -10.00 -9.01
N ASP A 118 -11.02 -10.95 -9.93
CA ASP A 118 -9.79 -11.35 -10.63
C ASP A 118 -8.66 -11.80 -9.69
N TRP A 119 -8.98 -12.29 -8.49
CA TRP A 119 -8.00 -12.66 -7.46
C TRP A 119 -6.97 -11.56 -7.22
N SER A 120 -7.41 -10.31 -7.15
CA SER A 120 -6.53 -9.14 -7.09
C SER A 120 -7.01 -8.11 -6.10
N ILE A 121 -6.21 -7.87 -5.06
CA ILE A 121 -6.46 -6.84 -4.05
C ILE A 121 -5.29 -5.87 -4.03
N ASN A 122 -5.60 -4.57 -4.16
CA ASN A 122 -4.67 -3.49 -3.91
C ASN A 122 -5.07 -2.82 -2.59
N LEU A 123 -4.33 -3.11 -1.54
CA LEU A 123 -4.63 -2.67 -0.17
C LEU A 123 -3.84 -1.43 0.20
N THR A 124 -4.51 -0.44 0.77
CA THR A 124 -3.90 0.72 1.42
C THR A 124 -4.38 0.81 2.86
N LEU A 125 -3.47 0.89 3.81
CA LEU A 125 -3.77 1.11 5.23
C LEU A 125 -3.20 2.47 5.66
N ILE A 126 -4.06 3.47 5.80
CA ILE A 126 -3.71 4.83 6.25
C ILE A 126 -3.85 4.88 7.77
N GLY A 127 -2.87 5.47 8.45
CA GLY A 127 -2.82 5.53 9.90
C GLY A 127 -2.16 4.33 10.58
N CYS A 128 -1.97 3.22 9.86
CA CYS A 128 -1.35 2.02 10.39
C CYS A 128 0.15 2.25 10.68
N LYS A 129 0.55 2.20 11.94
CA LYS A 129 1.94 2.38 12.37
C LYS A 129 2.73 1.07 12.45
N LYS A 130 2.04 -0.02 12.71
CA LYS A 130 2.66 -1.34 12.91
C LYS A 130 1.88 -2.43 12.21
N ILE A 131 2.59 -3.27 11.47
CA ILE A 131 2.05 -4.55 10.98
C ILE A 131 2.54 -5.66 11.91
N PRO A 132 1.64 -6.46 12.49
CA PRO A 132 2.03 -7.55 13.38
C PRO A 132 2.76 -8.68 12.65
N SER A 133 3.39 -9.55 13.40
CA SER A 133 3.97 -10.79 12.86
C SER A 133 2.88 -11.61 12.18
N ARG A 134 3.16 -12.07 10.95
CA ARG A 134 2.24 -12.86 10.11
C ARG A 134 0.95 -12.12 9.71
N GLY A 135 0.90 -10.78 9.80
CA GLY A 135 -0.31 -10.00 9.59
C GLY A 135 -1.03 -10.26 8.25
N PHE A 136 -0.27 -10.54 7.20
CA PHE A 136 -0.78 -10.90 5.86
C PHE A 136 -0.05 -12.12 5.29
N LEU A 137 0.30 -13.08 6.15
CA LEU A 137 0.95 -14.32 5.75
C LEU A 137 0.03 -15.13 4.82
N HIS A 138 0.59 -15.71 3.73
CA HIS A 138 -0.13 -16.54 2.75
C HIS A 138 -1.29 -15.80 2.05
N PHE A 139 -1.15 -14.49 1.84
CA PHE A 139 -2.20 -13.73 1.20
C PHE A 139 -2.01 -13.66 -0.33
N ASP A 140 -2.42 -14.72 -1.03
CA ASP A 140 -2.19 -14.95 -2.47
C ASP A 140 -2.79 -13.86 -3.36
N MET A 141 -3.91 -13.28 -2.94
CA MET A 141 -4.63 -12.26 -3.71
C MET A 141 -4.01 -10.86 -3.61
N LEU A 142 -3.04 -10.64 -2.73
CA LEU A 142 -2.44 -9.33 -2.51
C LEU A 142 -1.56 -8.92 -3.70
N LYS A 143 -2.02 -7.96 -4.47
CA LYS A 143 -1.33 -7.41 -5.65
C LYS A 143 -0.42 -6.24 -5.29
N SER A 144 -0.91 -5.38 -4.43
CA SER A 144 -0.12 -4.26 -3.91
C SER A 144 -0.49 -3.96 -2.47
N ILE A 145 0.49 -3.45 -1.73
CA ILE A 145 0.29 -2.94 -0.38
C ILE A 145 0.88 -1.53 -0.26
N VAL A 146 0.11 -0.60 0.30
CA VAL A 146 0.51 0.79 0.52
C VAL A 146 0.34 1.11 2.01
N LEU A 147 1.44 1.38 2.68
CA LEU A 147 1.55 1.61 4.12
C LEU A 147 2.27 2.93 4.38
N PRO A 148 1.62 4.09 4.16
CA PRO A 148 2.29 5.39 4.20
C PRO A 148 2.79 5.76 5.60
N ASP A 149 2.13 5.27 6.63
CA ASP A 149 2.39 5.64 8.03
C ASP A 149 3.16 4.59 8.82
N VAL A 150 3.48 3.45 8.19
CA VAL A 150 4.12 2.33 8.87
C VAL A 150 5.53 2.70 9.32
N THR A 151 5.85 2.33 10.55
CA THR A 151 7.17 2.49 11.15
C THR A 151 7.76 1.15 11.62
N GLU A 152 6.91 0.15 11.86
CA GLU A 152 7.33 -1.16 12.35
C GLU A 152 6.62 -2.29 11.61
N ILE A 153 7.35 -3.35 11.24
CA ILE A 153 6.81 -4.54 10.60
C ILE A 153 7.32 -5.79 11.31
N GLY A 154 6.39 -6.68 11.66
CA GLY A 154 6.68 -7.96 12.33
C GLY A 154 7.19 -9.04 11.39
N GLU A 155 7.66 -10.14 11.97
CA GLU A 155 8.18 -11.31 11.26
C GLU A 155 7.14 -11.92 10.31
N ASN A 156 7.55 -12.35 9.12
CA ASN A 156 6.69 -13.00 8.13
C ASN A 156 5.43 -12.19 7.74
N ALA A 157 5.44 -10.87 7.94
CA ALA A 157 4.22 -10.06 7.78
C ALA A 157 3.59 -10.18 6.38
N PHE A 158 4.38 -10.38 5.34
CA PHE A 158 3.92 -10.55 3.95
C PHE A 158 4.55 -11.81 3.31
N SER A 159 4.98 -12.77 4.12
CA SER A 159 5.56 -14.01 3.58
C SER A 159 4.51 -14.78 2.79
N ASP A 160 5.00 -15.49 1.75
CA ASP A 160 4.17 -16.28 0.87
C ASP A 160 2.99 -15.49 0.25
N CYS A 161 3.28 -14.28 -0.24
CA CYS A 161 2.37 -13.45 -1.04
C CYS A 161 2.84 -13.47 -2.52
N PRO A 162 2.58 -14.53 -3.29
CA PRO A 162 3.15 -14.71 -4.64
C PRO A 162 2.59 -13.71 -5.66
N GLY A 163 1.41 -13.14 -5.39
CA GLY A 163 0.77 -12.13 -6.23
C GLY A 163 1.36 -10.72 -6.10
N LEU A 164 2.21 -10.48 -5.11
CA LEU A 164 2.66 -9.14 -4.74
C LEU A 164 3.58 -8.53 -5.81
N GLN A 165 3.24 -7.36 -6.33
CA GLN A 165 3.95 -6.67 -7.40
C GLN A 165 4.37 -5.24 -7.04
N LYS A 166 3.74 -4.64 -6.03
CA LYS A 166 4.05 -3.29 -5.59
C LYS A 166 3.95 -3.18 -4.08
N VAL A 167 4.96 -2.56 -3.50
CA VAL A 167 5.02 -2.27 -2.06
C VAL A 167 5.40 -0.80 -1.89
N VAL A 168 4.60 -0.06 -1.11
CA VAL A 168 4.88 1.33 -0.75
C VAL A 168 4.95 1.42 0.77
N LEU A 169 6.06 1.88 1.31
CA LEU A 169 6.32 1.93 2.74
C LEU A 169 6.58 3.35 3.22
N GLY A 170 6.13 3.64 4.44
CA GLY A 170 6.49 4.84 5.19
C GLY A 170 7.94 4.81 5.68
N ASN A 171 8.23 5.61 6.70
CA ASN A 171 9.54 5.66 7.33
C ASN A 171 9.72 4.52 8.31
N LEU A 172 10.24 3.40 7.84
CA LEU A 172 10.52 2.26 8.70
C LEU A 172 11.64 2.59 9.70
N THR A 173 11.39 2.27 10.94
CA THR A 173 12.37 2.35 12.05
C THR A 173 12.79 0.97 12.53
N LYS A 174 11.91 -0.03 12.42
CA LYS A 174 12.18 -1.40 12.85
C LYS A 174 11.44 -2.43 11.98
N VAL A 175 12.15 -3.47 11.59
CA VAL A 175 11.57 -4.62 10.88
C VAL A 175 12.14 -5.89 11.46
N TYR A 176 11.26 -6.78 11.94
CA TYR A 176 11.65 -8.05 12.51
C TYR A 176 11.82 -9.14 11.44
N GLY A 177 12.72 -10.09 11.72
CA GLY A 177 13.02 -11.22 10.85
C GLY A 177 14.14 -10.96 9.87
N LYS A 178 14.79 -12.03 9.44
CA LYS A 178 15.90 -12.04 8.51
C LYS A 178 15.48 -12.75 7.23
N GLY A 179 15.85 -12.23 6.06
CA GLY A 179 15.56 -12.84 4.77
C GLY A 179 15.85 -14.36 4.78
N ARG A 180 14.87 -15.16 4.43
CA ARG A 180 14.79 -16.62 4.49
C ARG A 180 14.73 -17.25 5.89
N GLU A 181 14.65 -16.43 6.94
CA GLU A 181 14.41 -16.86 8.30
C GLU A 181 13.46 -15.87 8.97
N ASN A 182 12.16 -16.08 8.80
CA ASN A 182 11.09 -15.20 9.29
C ASN A 182 11.10 -13.78 8.69
N GLY A 183 11.70 -13.60 7.53
CA GLY A 183 11.73 -12.32 6.83
C GLY A 183 10.37 -11.92 6.28
N ILE A 184 10.13 -10.61 6.17
CA ILE A 184 8.80 -10.08 5.82
C ILE A 184 8.31 -10.44 4.43
N PHE A 185 9.20 -10.77 3.48
CA PHE A 185 8.89 -11.13 2.10
C PHE A 185 9.37 -12.54 1.72
N ASP A 186 9.58 -13.42 2.70
CA ASP A 186 9.94 -14.80 2.41
C ASP A 186 8.84 -15.47 1.58
N GLY A 187 9.23 -16.26 0.57
CA GLY A 187 8.27 -16.86 -0.37
C GLY A 187 7.68 -15.90 -1.41
N CYS A 188 7.93 -14.58 -1.32
CA CYS A 188 7.55 -13.65 -2.36
C CYS A 188 8.58 -13.60 -3.49
N GLU A 189 8.10 -13.38 -4.72
CA GLU A 189 8.93 -13.15 -5.89
C GLU A 189 9.43 -11.68 -5.95
N THR A 190 10.26 -11.26 -4.98
CA THR A 190 10.65 -9.85 -4.80
C THR A 190 11.27 -9.21 -6.04
N ARG A 191 11.91 -10.00 -6.91
CA ARG A 191 12.46 -9.52 -8.20
C ARG A 191 11.42 -9.03 -9.20
N PHE A 192 10.13 -9.26 -8.94
CA PHE A 192 9.01 -8.71 -9.70
C PHE A 192 8.29 -7.57 -8.96
N ILE A 193 8.73 -7.23 -7.73
CA ILE A 193 8.12 -6.20 -6.92
C ILE A 193 8.79 -4.85 -7.17
N ASP A 194 7.97 -3.83 -7.45
CA ASP A 194 8.36 -2.43 -7.42
C ASP A 194 8.23 -1.91 -5.99
N LEU A 195 9.37 -1.66 -5.32
CA LEU A 195 9.41 -1.11 -3.97
C LEU A 195 9.51 0.41 -4.02
N VAL A 196 8.65 1.07 -3.26
CA VAL A 196 8.66 2.52 -3.11
C VAL A 196 8.84 2.86 -1.63
N LEU A 197 9.90 3.59 -1.34
CA LEU A 197 10.23 4.06 0.01
C LEU A 197 9.91 5.55 0.14
N SER A 198 9.72 5.99 1.38
CA SER A 198 9.71 7.42 1.71
C SER A 198 11.05 8.06 1.35
N LYS A 199 11.02 9.35 0.98
CA LYS A 199 12.24 10.15 0.79
C LYS A 199 13.10 10.26 2.05
N ASP A 200 12.44 10.14 3.20
CA ASP A 200 13.08 10.28 4.50
C ASP A 200 13.50 8.92 5.09
N GLN A 201 13.39 7.83 4.31
CA GLN A 201 13.82 6.50 4.75
C GLN A 201 15.32 6.50 5.04
N LYS A 202 15.68 6.09 6.23
CA LYS A 202 17.06 5.90 6.65
C LYS A 202 17.59 4.53 6.26
N VAL A 203 18.89 4.37 6.20
CA VAL A 203 19.52 3.07 6.00
C VAL A 203 19.09 2.12 7.12
N MET A 204 18.73 0.90 6.75
CA MET A 204 18.35 -0.14 7.68
C MET A 204 19.54 -1.05 7.94
N ASN A 205 19.95 -1.16 9.21
CA ASN A 205 21.05 -2.00 9.65
C ASN A 205 20.49 -3.28 10.30
N ASP A 206 21.08 -4.41 9.93
CA ASP A 206 20.75 -5.70 10.53
C ASP A 206 21.37 -5.85 11.92
N GLY A 207 20.67 -6.54 12.80
CA GLY A 207 21.08 -6.75 14.18
C GLY A 207 20.07 -7.55 14.98
N GLU A 208 20.04 -7.33 16.26
CA GLU A 208 19.13 -7.98 17.19
C GLU A 208 18.47 -6.93 18.10
N ALA A 209 17.20 -7.11 18.36
CA ALA A 209 16.44 -6.37 19.35
C ALA A 209 15.47 -7.31 20.08
N GLU A 210 15.39 -7.19 21.41
CA GLU A 210 14.50 -7.99 22.25
C GLU A 210 14.69 -9.51 22.06
N GLY A 211 15.94 -9.94 21.81
CA GLY A 211 16.28 -11.36 21.60
C GLY A 211 15.85 -11.92 20.25
N ARG A 212 15.47 -11.07 19.30
CA ARG A 212 15.07 -11.45 17.95
C ARG A 212 15.91 -10.70 16.94
N TYR A 213 16.13 -11.34 15.79
CA TYR A 213 16.76 -10.66 14.65
C TYR A 213 15.86 -9.52 14.16
N CYS A 214 16.46 -8.35 13.94
CA CYS A 214 15.72 -7.23 13.39
C CYS A 214 16.61 -6.27 12.59
N TRP A 215 15.98 -5.54 11.69
CA TRP A 215 16.55 -4.37 11.02
C TRP A 215 16.12 -3.12 11.74
N THR A 216 17.07 -2.22 12.02
CA THR A 216 16.80 -0.92 12.65
C THR A 216 17.29 0.20 11.77
N ALA A 217 16.55 1.31 11.74
CA ALA A 217 16.93 2.48 10.96
C ALA A 217 18.15 3.17 11.58
N ASP A 218 19.11 3.52 10.72
CA ASP A 218 20.20 4.42 11.08
C ASP A 218 19.64 5.84 11.25
N ILE A 219 19.87 6.45 12.40
CA ILE A 219 19.42 7.81 12.70
C ILE A 219 20.23 8.89 11.99
N ILE A 220 21.39 8.55 11.45
CA ILE A 220 22.37 9.49 10.92
C ILE A 220 22.29 9.59 9.40
N THR A 221 22.05 8.48 8.73
CA THR A 221 22.22 8.36 7.28
C THR A 221 20.87 8.14 6.56
N ASP A 222 20.59 8.94 5.55
CA ASP A 222 19.46 8.71 4.65
C ASP A 222 19.75 7.52 3.73
N TYR A 223 18.70 6.91 3.21
CA TYR A 223 18.85 5.84 2.23
C TYR A 223 19.61 6.35 1.00
N ASP A 224 20.67 5.62 0.63
CA ASP A 224 21.51 6.01 -0.49
C ASP A 224 20.90 5.55 -1.81
N LEU A 225 20.28 6.49 -2.52
CA LEU A 225 19.69 6.26 -3.84
C LEU A 225 20.70 5.79 -4.88
N SER A 226 22.01 6.06 -4.70
CA SER A 226 23.04 5.57 -5.62
C SER A 226 23.21 4.05 -5.49
N ASN A 227 23.06 3.51 -4.28
CA ASN A 227 23.05 2.07 -4.04
C ASN A 227 21.80 1.38 -4.61
N GLU A 228 20.67 2.07 -4.70
CA GLU A 228 19.46 1.57 -5.31
C GLU A 228 19.70 1.13 -6.76
N HIS A 229 20.37 1.97 -7.55
CA HIS A 229 20.67 1.64 -8.96
C HIS A 229 21.66 0.49 -9.11
N VAL A 230 22.56 0.32 -8.14
CA VAL A 230 23.61 -0.69 -8.19
C VAL A 230 23.14 -2.04 -7.65
N SER A 231 22.49 -2.07 -6.50
CA SER A 231 22.19 -3.32 -5.80
C SER A 231 20.71 -3.74 -5.86
N LYS A 232 19.78 -2.78 -5.99
CA LYS A 232 18.33 -3.01 -5.88
C LYS A 232 17.95 -3.83 -4.64
N LYS A 233 18.68 -3.65 -3.53
CA LYS A 233 18.51 -4.42 -2.30
C LYS A 233 17.95 -3.56 -1.17
N PHE A 234 16.98 -4.13 -0.46
CA PHE A 234 16.45 -3.55 0.77
C PHE A 234 16.05 -4.70 1.72
N LEU A 235 16.41 -4.60 3.00
CA LEU A 235 16.18 -5.63 4.01
C LEU A 235 16.67 -7.04 3.57
N GLY A 236 17.79 -7.11 2.86
CA GLY A 236 18.37 -8.35 2.36
C GLY A 236 17.71 -8.94 1.09
N TYR A 237 16.63 -8.36 0.60
CA TYR A 237 15.94 -8.79 -0.63
C TYR A 237 16.36 -7.98 -1.84
N GLU A 238 16.43 -8.63 -3.01
CA GLU A 238 16.52 -7.95 -4.31
C GLU A 238 15.13 -7.63 -4.84
N PHE A 239 14.93 -6.40 -5.31
CA PHE A 239 13.68 -5.93 -5.91
C PHE A 239 13.85 -5.65 -7.41
N LYS A 240 12.73 -5.66 -8.14
CA LYS A 240 12.69 -5.22 -9.54
C LYS A 240 13.14 -3.77 -9.68
N SER A 241 12.60 -2.91 -8.81
CA SER A 241 13.00 -1.52 -8.67
C SER A 241 12.86 -1.08 -7.23
N ILE A 242 13.71 -0.13 -6.80
CA ILE A 242 13.54 0.60 -5.56
C ILE A 242 13.51 2.09 -5.92
N THR A 243 12.51 2.83 -5.40
CA THR A 243 12.42 4.28 -5.59
C THR A 243 12.09 4.96 -4.27
N CYS A 244 12.76 6.09 -3.97
CA CYS A 244 12.49 6.93 -2.81
C CYS A 244 11.83 8.23 -3.30
N ARG A 245 10.52 8.26 -3.42
CA ARG A 245 9.81 9.35 -4.09
C ARG A 245 8.80 10.07 -3.23
N TYR A 246 8.31 9.45 -2.17
CA TYR A 246 7.18 10.00 -1.42
C TYR A 246 7.65 10.53 -0.08
N LYS A 247 7.17 11.72 0.24
CA LYS A 247 7.17 12.25 1.58
C LYS A 247 5.74 12.08 2.09
N PHE A 248 5.57 11.26 3.11
CA PHE A 248 4.30 11.13 3.79
C PHE A 248 4.26 12.19 4.89
N GLU A 249 3.38 13.19 4.76
CA GLU A 249 3.17 14.26 5.75
C GLU A 249 2.05 13.87 6.69
#